data_563259712f79c4e3c3b811db71d54be5
#
_entry.id   563259712f79c4e3c3b811db71d54be5
#
_cell.length_a   1.000
_cell.length_b   1.000
_cell.length_c   1.000
_cell.angle_alpha   90.00
_cell.angle_beta   90.00
_cell.angle_gamma   90.00
#
_symmetry.space_group_name_H-M   'P 1'
#
loop_
_entity.id
_entity.type
_entity.pdbx_description
1 polymer ?
#
loop_
_entity_poly.entity_id
_entity_poly.type
_entity_poly.pdbx_seq_one_letter_code
_entity_poly.pdbx_strand_id
1 'polypeptide(L)'
;TYAPQETLSYFMYQNPRRAKKLFLEVIPKSTDEFISHLNKFDDQSLDQKIENPFWHISNGSNSIGKLGISYNLILNLVSASGSNDPKLILDFIKKYVGNIDEGSLGFLLKLIDGVINYYNDVSKSSISYKKPSQEEVLIFEDLIKRLSAMSKSLSAEEIQTEVYQIGKDHN
;
A
#
# COMPACT_ATOMS: atom_id res chain seq x y z
N THR A 1 9.00 -12.26 5.44
CA THR A 1 7.73 -12.55 4.73
C THR A 1 7.26 -11.28 4.05
N TYR A 2 6.80 -11.36 2.79
CA TYR A 2 6.37 -10.18 2.00
C TYR A 2 4.85 -9.97 1.98
N ALA A 3 4.08 -10.94 2.46
CA ALA A 3 2.63 -10.86 2.55
C ALA A 3 2.09 -11.86 3.61
N PRO A 4 0.86 -11.66 4.13
CA PRO A 4 0.21 -12.61 5.01
C PRO A 4 0.08 -14.01 4.38
N GLN A 5 0.06 -15.06 5.22
CA GLN A 5 0.00 -16.45 4.76
C GLN A 5 -1.25 -16.75 3.93
N GLU A 6 -2.35 -16.11 4.24
CA GLU A 6 -3.65 -16.26 3.57
C GLU A 6 -3.56 -15.91 2.09
N THR A 7 -2.71 -14.95 1.73
CA THR A 7 -2.50 -14.55 0.32
C THR A 7 -1.75 -15.62 -0.48
N LEU A 8 -0.82 -16.35 0.15
CA LEU A 8 -0.17 -17.49 -0.49
C LEU A 8 -1.17 -18.64 -0.70
N SER A 9 -2.02 -18.88 0.30
CA SER A 9 -3.10 -19.88 0.19
C SER A 9 -4.04 -19.54 -0.96
N TYR A 10 -4.41 -18.27 -1.11
CA TYR A 10 -5.19 -17.78 -2.23
C TYR A 10 -4.50 -18.00 -3.58
N PHE A 11 -3.24 -17.64 -3.70
CA PHE A 11 -2.45 -17.86 -4.91
C PHE A 11 -2.41 -19.33 -5.31
N MET A 12 -2.24 -20.23 -4.35
CA MET A 12 -2.24 -21.68 -4.62
C MET A 12 -3.62 -22.20 -4.99
N TYR A 13 -4.68 -21.68 -4.38
CA TYR A 13 -6.06 -22.08 -4.63
C TYR A 13 -6.55 -21.72 -6.04
N GLN A 14 -6.15 -20.59 -6.61
CA GLN A 14 -6.65 -20.08 -7.89
C GLN A 14 -6.58 -21.08 -9.07
N ASN A 15 -5.58 -21.92 -9.14
CA ASN A 15 -5.42 -22.93 -10.20
C ASN A 15 -4.63 -24.12 -9.68
N PRO A 16 -5.23 -24.99 -8.86
CA PRO A 16 -4.50 -26.03 -8.12
C PRO A 16 -3.90 -27.13 -9.01
N ARG A 17 -4.41 -27.27 -10.24
CA ARG A 17 -3.95 -28.31 -11.21
C ARG A 17 -2.83 -27.80 -12.14
N ARG A 18 -2.42 -26.53 -12.06
CA ARG A 18 -1.36 -25.99 -12.91
C ARG A 18 -0.11 -25.72 -12.08
N ALA A 19 1.04 -26.12 -12.62
CA ALA A 19 2.32 -25.67 -12.07
C ALA A 19 2.39 -24.14 -12.11
N LYS A 20 2.71 -23.51 -10.99
CA LYS A 20 2.83 -22.05 -10.86
C LYS A 20 4.26 -21.69 -10.55
N LYS A 21 4.74 -20.64 -11.19
CA LYS A 21 6.00 -20.01 -10.81
C LYS A 21 5.67 -18.84 -9.87
N LEU A 22 6.21 -18.88 -8.65
CA LEU A 22 6.07 -17.81 -7.69
C LEU A 22 7.21 -16.81 -7.92
N PHE A 23 6.94 -15.77 -8.70
CA PHE A 23 7.81 -14.60 -8.83
C PHE A 23 7.42 -13.55 -7.81
N LEU A 24 8.38 -12.77 -7.33
CA LEU A 24 8.12 -11.72 -6.33
C LEU A 24 7.13 -10.67 -6.84
N GLU A 25 7.14 -10.36 -8.12
CA GLU A 25 6.25 -9.39 -8.77
C GLU A 25 4.76 -9.80 -8.74
N VAL A 26 4.47 -11.08 -8.50
CA VAL A 26 3.08 -11.57 -8.38
C VAL A 26 2.47 -11.21 -7.02
N ILE A 27 3.29 -10.98 -5.99
CA ILE A 27 2.84 -10.79 -4.61
C ILE A 27 1.88 -9.62 -4.47
N PRO A 28 2.18 -8.39 -4.95
CA PRO A 28 1.27 -7.26 -4.85
C PRO A 28 -0.09 -7.55 -5.47
N LYS A 29 -0.09 -8.05 -6.70
CA LYS A 29 -1.31 -8.36 -7.45
C LYS A 29 -2.15 -9.44 -6.77
N SER A 30 -1.53 -10.55 -6.40
CA SER A 30 -2.24 -11.67 -5.75
C SER A 30 -2.82 -11.28 -4.39
N THR A 31 -2.12 -10.40 -3.65
CA THR A 31 -2.61 -9.88 -2.38
C THR A 31 -3.81 -8.94 -2.59
N ASP A 32 -3.77 -8.07 -3.58
CA ASP A 32 -4.90 -7.18 -3.90
C ASP A 32 -6.13 -7.95 -4.39
N GLU A 33 -5.95 -9.01 -5.17
CA GLU A 33 -7.03 -9.92 -5.55
C GLU A 33 -7.64 -10.62 -4.32
N PHE A 34 -6.80 -11.12 -3.40
CA PHE A 34 -7.27 -11.70 -2.14
C PHE A 34 -8.08 -10.69 -1.33
N ILE A 35 -7.58 -9.46 -1.14
CA ILE A 35 -8.27 -8.39 -0.43
C ILE A 35 -9.62 -8.06 -1.09
N SER A 36 -9.69 -8.08 -2.42
CA SER A 36 -10.95 -7.87 -3.15
C SER A 36 -11.99 -8.95 -2.83
N HIS A 37 -11.58 -10.22 -2.75
CA HIS A 37 -12.47 -11.33 -2.38
C HIS A 37 -12.90 -11.25 -0.90
N LEU A 38 -11.98 -10.91 -0.01
CA LEU A 38 -12.24 -10.66 1.41
C LEU A 38 -13.29 -9.56 1.61
N ASN A 39 -13.11 -8.42 0.95
CA ASN A 39 -14.00 -7.26 1.11
C ASN A 39 -15.43 -7.50 0.63
N LYS A 40 -15.62 -8.39 -0.35
CA LYS A 40 -16.94 -8.73 -0.88
C LYS A 40 -17.64 -9.79 -0.05
N PHE A 41 -16.92 -10.57 0.73
CA PHE A 41 -17.40 -11.80 1.35
C PHE A 41 -18.62 -11.62 2.24
N ASP A 42 -18.62 -10.60 3.11
CA ASP A 42 -19.69 -10.41 4.08
C ASP A 42 -21.02 -9.98 3.43
N ASP A 43 -20.95 -9.29 2.29
CA ASP A 43 -22.12 -8.79 1.55
C ASP A 43 -22.72 -9.84 0.59
N GLN A 44 -22.10 -11.01 0.45
CA GLN A 44 -22.49 -12.07 -0.47
C GLN A 44 -23.58 -13.00 0.13
N SER A 45 -24.47 -13.51 -0.73
CA SER A 45 -25.34 -14.64 -0.39
C SER A 45 -24.54 -15.92 -0.12
N LEU A 46 -25.17 -16.94 0.49
CA LEU A 46 -24.48 -18.20 0.78
C LEU A 46 -23.88 -18.85 -0.47
N ASP A 47 -24.63 -18.89 -1.57
CA ASP A 47 -24.16 -19.48 -2.84
C ASP A 47 -22.95 -18.71 -3.37
N GLN A 48 -22.98 -17.38 -3.36
CA GLN A 48 -21.85 -16.53 -3.76
C GLN A 48 -20.64 -16.68 -2.84
N LYS A 49 -20.87 -16.87 -1.53
CA LYS A 49 -19.79 -17.14 -0.57
C LYS A 49 -19.08 -18.45 -0.86
N ILE A 50 -19.81 -19.50 -1.20
CA ILE A 50 -19.25 -20.81 -1.57
C ILE A 50 -18.40 -20.70 -2.84
N GLU A 51 -18.78 -19.86 -3.79
CA GLU A 51 -18.00 -19.60 -5.00
C GLU A 51 -16.79 -18.68 -4.77
N ASN A 52 -16.77 -17.94 -3.65
CA ASN A 52 -15.67 -17.04 -3.33
C ASN A 52 -14.46 -17.82 -2.81
N PRO A 53 -13.27 -17.68 -3.42
CA PRO A 53 -12.04 -18.34 -2.94
C PRO A 53 -11.74 -18.10 -1.46
N PHE A 54 -12.11 -16.95 -0.91
CA PHE A 54 -11.91 -16.63 0.50
C PHE A 54 -12.63 -17.61 1.43
N TRP A 55 -13.84 -18.10 1.06
CA TRP A 55 -14.57 -19.11 1.82
C TRP A 55 -13.71 -20.36 2.12
N HIS A 56 -13.03 -20.85 1.10
CA HIS A 56 -12.24 -22.08 1.19
C HIS A 56 -10.93 -21.89 1.93
N ILE A 57 -10.39 -20.68 1.95
CA ILE A 57 -9.16 -20.31 2.66
C ILE A 57 -9.45 -20.06 4.14
N SER A 58 -10.59 -19.45 4.44
CA SER A 58 -10.99 -19.03 5.80
C SER A 58 -11.87 -20.04 6.53
N ASN A 59 -12.09 -21.24 5.98
CA ASN A 59 -13.02 -22.24 6.49
C ASN A 59 -14.43 -21.69 6.71
N GLY A 60 -14.91 -20.85 5.80
CA GLY A 60 -16.26 -20.31 5.79
C GLY A 60 -16.54 -19.16 6.75
N SER A 61 -15.54 -18.64 7.44
CA SER A 61 -15.70 -17.52 8.38
C SER A 61 -14.79 -16.34 8.03
N ASN A 62 -15.27 -15.12 8.23
CA ASN A 62 -14.45 -13.92 8.11
C ASN A 62 -14.03 -13.42 9.51
N SER A 63 -12.83 -13.79 9.94
CA SER A 63 -12.21 -13.29 11.16
C SER A 63 -11.33 -12.05 10.94
N ILE A 64 -11.14 -11.64 9.67
CA ILE A 64 -10.26 -10.53 9.30
C ILE A 64 -11.05 -9.21 9.23
N GLY A 65 -12.32 -9.25 8.80
CA GLY A 65 -13.11 -8.05 8.52
C GLY A 65 -12.75 -7.41 7.17
N LYS A 66 -13.36 -6.26 6.87
CA LYS A 66 -13.10 -5.54 5.61
C LYS A 66 -11.84 -4.68 5.72
N LEU A 67 -11.08 -4.64 4.65
CA LEU A 67 -9.89 -3.80 4.50
C LEU A 67 -10.17 -2.71 3.46
N GLY A 68 -10.22 -1.46 3.90
CA GLY A 68 -10.43 -0.31 3.01
C GLY A 68 -9.19 0.10 2.21
N ILE A 69 -8.17 -0.76 2.11
CA ILE A 69 -6.88 -0.44 1.52
C ILE A 69 -6.31 -1.62 0.74
N SER A 70 -5.54 -1.34 -0.32
CA SER A 70 -4.85 -2.32 -1.13
C SER A 70 -3.36 -2.42 -0.76
N TYR A 71 -2.73 -3.55 -1.12
CA TYR A 71 -1.28 -3.75 -1.00
C TYR A 71 -0.50 -2.67 -1.76
N ASN A 72 -0.92 -2.40 -3.00
CA ASN A 72 -0.27 -1.39 -3.84
C ASN A 72 -0.37 0.02 -3.25
N LEU A 73 -1.49 0.37 -2.61
CA LEU A 73 -1.61 1.68 -1.95
C LEU A 73 -0.65 1.78 -0.75
N ILE A 74 -0.53 0.72 0.07
CA ILE A 74 0.45 0.69 1.17
C ILE A 74 1.87 0.78 0.61
N LEU A 75 2.18 0.08 -0.48
CA LEU A 75 3.49 0.14 -1.13
C LEU A 75 3.85 1.55 -1.60
N ASN A 76 2.87 2.26 -2.17
CA ASN A 76 3.04 3.66 -2.56
C ASN A 76 3.26 4.57 -1.34
N LEU A 77 2.55 4.35 -0.22
CA LEU A 77 2.76 5.09 1.02
C LEU A 77 4.16 4.86 1.60
N VAL A 78 4.64 3.62 1.63
CA VAL A 78 5.99 3.27 2.09
C VAL A 78 7.03 3.92 1.19
N SER A 79 6.87 3.83 -0.14
CA SER A 79 7.77 4.46 -1.11
C SER A 79 7.80 5.97 -0.99
N ALA A 80 6.65 6.62 -0.87
CA ALA A 80 6.55 8.08 -0.78
C ALA A 80 7.07 8.63 0.56
N SER A 81 6.80 7.92 1.68
CA SER A 81 7.28 8.35 3.00
C SER A 81 8.77 8.07 3.22
N GLY A 82 9.34 7.11 2.50
CA GLY A 82 10.69 6.60 2.74
C GLY A 82 10.87 5.95 4.12
N SER A 83 9.78 5.72 4.86
CA SER A 83 9.81 5.22 6.22
C SER A 83 9.64 3.71 6.29
N ASN A 84 10.40 3.09 7.19
CA ASN A 84 10.28 1.68 7.56
C ASN A 84 9.54 1.49 8.91
N ASP A 85 8.94 2.55 9.45
CA ASP A 85 8.18 2.47 10.70
C ASP A 85 6.73 2.04 10.44
N PRO A 86 6.30 0.83 10.85
CA PRO A 86 4.94 0.35 10.65
C PRO A 86 3.88 1.23 11.32
N LYS A 87 4.21 1.89 12.44
CA LYS A 87 3.28 2.76 13.16
C LYS A 87 2.98 4.01 12.35
N LEU A 88 4.00 4.63 11.75
CA LEU A 88 3.83 5.80 10.90
C LEU A 88 2.97 5.46 9.68
N ILE A 89 3.23 4.32 9.03
CA ILE A 89 2.43 3.85 7.89
C ILE A 89 0.97 3.59 8.32
N LEU A 90 0.76 2.96 9.49
CA LEU A 90 -0.58 2.73 10.02
C LEU A 90 -1.32 4.05 10.29
N ASP A 91 -0.64 5.07 10.80
CA ASP A 91 -1.25 6.39 11.05
C ASP A 91 -1.66 7.09 9.75
N PHE A 92 -0.88 6.96 8.68
CA PHE A 92 -1.30 7.42 7.35
C PHE A 92 -2.52 6.67 6.83
N ILE A 93 -2.53 5.34 6.98
CA ILE A 93 -3.68 4.51 6.58
C ILE A 93 -4.94 4.92 7.35
N LYS A 94 -4.86 5.12 8.67
CA LYS A 94 -6.00 5.59 9.48
C LYS A 94 -6.56 6.93 9.02
N LYS A 95 -5.70 7.86 8.61
CA LYS A 95 -6.13 9.14 8.05
C LYS A 95 -6.85 8.99 6.71
N TYR A 96 -6.45 8.01 5.91
CA TYR A 96 -7.01 7.76 4.58
C TYR A 96 -8.32 6.95 4.64
N VAL A 97 -8.35 5.87 5.40
CA VAL A 97 -9.47 4.91 5.47
C VAL A 97 -10.50 5.30 6.55
N GLY A 98 -10.08 6.11 7.55
CA GLY A 98 -10.88 6.40 8.72
C GLY A 98 -10.81 5.27 9.76
N ASN A 99 -11.97 4.81 10.26
CA ASN A 99 -12.00 3.75 11.26
C ASN A 99 -11.60 2.40 10.67
N ILE A 100 -10.59 1.77 11.29
CA ILE A 100 -10.18 0.40 11.03
C ILE A 100 -10.86 -0.49 12.07
N ASP A 101 -11.53 -1.53 11.61
CA ASP A 101 -12.16 -2.53 12.46
C ASP A 101 -11.07 -3.26 13.29
N GLU A 102 -11.34 -3.51 14.57
CA GLU A 102 -10.40 -4.20 15.47
C GLU A 102 -10.00 -5.58 14.93
N GLY A 103 -10.94 -6.29 14.30
CA GLY A 103 -10.67 -7.57 13.65
C GLY A 103 -9.66 -7.46 12.51
N SER A 104 -9.69 -6.36 11.76
CA SER A 104 -8.80 -6.10 10.62
C SER A 104 -7.38 -5.68 11.02
N LEU A 105 -7.22 -5.12 12.22
CA LEU A 105 -5.95 -4.50 12.64
C LEU A 105 -4.79 -5.49 12.63
N GLY A 106 -5.01 -6.70 13.16
CA GLY A 106 -3.96 -7.73 13.21
C GLY A 106 -3.48 -8.17 11.83
N PHE A 107 -4.39 -8.33 10.88
CA PHE A 107 -4.05 -8.64 9.49
C PHE A 107 -3.37 -7.46 8.80
N LEU A 108 -3.87 -6.24 9.01
CA LEU A 108 -3.30 -5.02 8.43
C LEU A 108 -1.85 -4.79 8.89
N LEU A 109 -1.53 -5.02 10.14
CA LEU A 109 -0.16 -4.91 10.64
C LEU A 109 0.78 -5.90 9.95
N LYS A 110 0.36 -7.17 9.80
CA LYS A 110 1.14 -8.16 9.04
C LYS A 110 1.31 -7.77 7.58
N LEU A 111 0.28 -7.13 6.99
CA LEU A 111 0.32 -6.63 5.62
C LEU A 111 1.33 -5.48 5.48
N ILE A 112 1.32 -4.52 6.40
CA ILE A 112 2.27 -3.39 6.44
C ILE A 112 3.70 -3.90 6.56
N ASP A 113 3.98 -4.80 7.50
CA ASP A 113 5.31 -5.40 7.67
C ASP A 113 5.77 -6.12 6.39
N GLY A 114 4.85 -6.87 5.76
CA GLY A 114 5.12 -7.53 4.49
C GLY A 114 5.46 -6.57 3.36
N VAL A 115 4.73 -5.46 3.27
CA VAL A 115 4.97 -4.41 2.25
C VAL A 115 6.30 -3.70 2.49
N ILE A 116 6.65 -3.37 3.73
CA ILE A 116 7.93 -2.74 4.07
C ILE A 116 9.09 -3.66 3.65
N ASN A 117 9.01 -4.96 3.98
CA ASN A 117 10.03 -5.92 3.57
C ASN A 117 10.12 -6.03 2.04
N TYR A 118 8.98 -6.11 1.36
CA TYR A 118 8.94 -6.15 -0.10
C TYR A 118 9.54 -4.89 -0.74
N TYR A 119 9.22 -3.73 -0.21
CA TYR A 119 9.78 -2.47 -0.68
C TYR A 119 11.31 -2.45 -0.56
N ASN A 120 11.83 -2.81 0.61
CA ASN A 120 13.27 -2.77 0.86
C ASN A 120 14.05 -3.77 0.01
N ASP A 121 13.53 -5.01 -0.15
CA ASP A 121 14.28 -6.09 -0.78
C ASP A 121 14.07 -6.13 -2.31
N VAL A 122 12.90 -5.70 -2.80
CA VAL A 122 12.52 -5.84 -4.22
C VAL A 122 12.40 -4.48 -4.90
N SER A 123 11.51 -3.60 -4.40
CA SER A 123 11.18 -2.36 -5.09
C SER A 123 12.33 -1.34 -5.03
N LYS A 124 12.92 -1.15 -3.86
CA LYS A 124 13.99 -0.17 -3.65
C LYS A 124 15.23 -0.50 -4.45
N SER A 125 15.57 -1.78 -4.62
CA SER A 125 16.72 -2.22 -5.42
C SER A 125 16.58 -1.95 -6.92
N SER A 126 15.35 -1.80 -7.40
CA SER A 126 15.04 -1.48 -8.80
C SER A 126 14.99 0.03 -9.10
N ILE A 127 15.01 0.88 -8.06
CA ILE A 127 14.94 2.34 -8.22
C ILE A 127 16.36 2.86 -8.53
N SER A 128 16.52 3.42 -9.73
CA SER A 128 17.73 4.14 -10.12
C SER A 128 17.54 5.64 -9.90
N TYR A 129 18.23 6.20 -8.95
CA TYR A 129 18.21 7.64 -8.71
C TYR A 129 19.19 8.36 -9.64
N LYS A 130 18.69 9.30 -10.44
CA LYS A 130 19.51 10.23 -11.20
C LYS A 130 19.99 11.33 -10.26
N LYS A 131 21.27 11.70 -10.32
CA LYS A 131 21.76 12.89 -9.63
C LYS A 131 21.09 14.12 -10.26
N PRO A 132 20.57 15.06 -9.44
CA PRO A 132 19.97 16.26 -9.97
C PRO A 132 21.01 17.11 -10.73
N SER A 133 20.57 17.79 -11.78
CA SER A 133 21.38 18.80 -12.47
C SER A 133 21.56 20.03 -11.57
N GLN A 134 22.48 20.92 -11.94
CA GLN A 134 22.68 22.18 -11.19
C GLN A 134 21.40 23.04 -11.16
N GLU A 135 20.64 23.05 -12.25
CA GLU A 135 19.35 23.76 -12.34
C GLU A 135 18.32 23.13 -11.42
N GLU A 136 18.20 21.79 -11.42
CA GLU A 136 17.29 21.07 -10.52
C GLU A 136 17.64 21.30 -9.03
N VAL A 137 18.93 21.41 -8.69
CA VAL A 137 19.37 21.73 -7.32
C VAL A 137 18.85 23.10 -6.89
N LEU A 138 18.96 24.13 -7.75
CA LEU A 138 18.44 25.48 -7.44
C LEU A 138 16.93 25.47 -7.23
N ILE A 139 16.18 24.69 -8.02
CA ILE A 139 14.72 24.51 -7.84
C ILE A 139 14.43 23.87 -6.49
N PHE A 140 15.15 22.82 -6.11
CA PHE A 140 14.96 22.18 -4.81
C PHE A 140 15.32 23.08 -3.63
N GLU A 141 16.38 23.90 -3.74
CA GLU A 141 16.75 24.87 -2.71
C GLU A 141 15.68 25.94 -2.52
N ASP A 142 15.11 26.46 -3.63
CA ASP A 142 14.00 27.43 -3.57
C ASP A 142 12.74 26.77 -2.97
N LEU A 143 12.41 25.54 -3.35
CA LEU A 143 11.31 24.78 -2.76
C LEU A 143 11.48 24.61 -1.25
N ILE A 144 12.65 24.18 -0.79
CA ILE A 144 12.95 24.01 0.64
C ILE A 144 12.79 25.34 1.38
N LYS A 145 13.30 26.44 0.80
CA LYS A 145 13.22 27.78 1.39
C LYS A 145 11.76 28.25 1.53
N ARG A 146 10.95 28.09 0.48
CA ARG A 146 9.53 28.48 0.49
C ARG A 146 8.73 27.63 1.48
N LEU A 147 8.86 26.30 1.44
CA LEU A 147 8.16 25.43 2.37
C LEU A 147 8.59 25.65 3.83
N SER A 148 9.86 25.99 4.08
CA SER A 148 10.36 26.29 5.43
C SER A 148 9.86 27.63 5.97
N ALA A 149 9.56 28.60 5.09
CA ALA A 149 8.98 29.89 5.45
C ALA A 149 7.47 29.83 5.69
N MET A 150 6.80 28.77 5.26
CA MET A 150 5.36 28.60 5.40
C MET A 150 4.97 28.17 6.84
N SER A 151 3.74 28.47 7.24
CA SER A 151 3.19 28.10 8.54
C SER A 151 3.06 26.59 8.69
N LYS A 152 3.24 26.04 9.90
CA LYS A 152 3.06 24.61 10.21
C LYS A 152 1.62 24.11 10.10
N SER A 153 0.64 24.98 9.83
CA SER A 153 -0.79 24.67 9.75
C SER A 153 -1.35 24.67 8.33
N LEU A 154 -0.50 24.48 7.32
CA LEU A 154 -0.93 24.46 5.92
C LEU A 154 -1.77 23.22 5.56
N SER A 155 -2.76 23.45 4.72
CA SER A 155 -3.50 22.36 4.06
C SER A 155 -2.65 21.66 2.98
N ALA A 156 -3.00 20.43 2.63
CA ALA A 156 -2.35 19.71 1.55
C ALA A 156 -2.47 20.45 0.20
N GLU A 157 -3.59 21.16 -0.01
CA GLU A 157 -3.87 21.94 -1.23
C GLU A 157 -2.94 23.15 -1.35
N GLU A 158 -2.65 23.83 -0.24
CA GLU A 158 -1.73 24.98 -0.21
C GLU A 158 -0.30 24.53 -0.52
N ILE A 159 0.14 23.42 0.06
CA ILE A 159 1.46 22.84 -0.24
C ILE A 159 1.55 22.45 -1.72
N GLN A 160 0.52 21.77 -2.24
CA GLN A 160 0.48 21.38 -3.65
C GLN A 160 0.53 22.60 -4.58
N THR A 161 -0.20 23.64 -4.26
CA THR A 161 -0.22 24.89 -5.05
C THR A 161 1.16 25.51 -5.11
N GLU A 162 1.89 25.55 -3.98
CA GLU A 162 3.24 26.12 -3.94
C GLU A 162 4.23 25.29 -4.76
N VAL A 163 4.16 23.96 -4.69
CA VAL A 163 4.99 23.07 -5.52
C VAL A 163 4.74 23.30 -7.02
N TYR A 164 3.48 23.48 -7.42
CA TYR A 164 3.12 23.82 -8.80
C TYR A 164 3.64 25.20 -9.23
N GLN A 165 3.57 26.20 -8.32
CA GLN A 165 4.02 27.55 -8.61
C GLN A 165 5.53 27.59 -8.86
N ILE A 166 6.32 26.89 -8.05
CA ILE A 166 7.77 26.78 -8.25
C ILE A 166 8.09 26.14 -9.61
N GLY A 167 7.37 25.08 -9.99
CA GLY A 167 7.55 24.46 -11.31
C GLY A 167 7.26 25.42 -12.47
N LYS A 168 6.36 26.41 -12.28
CA LYS A 168 6.09 27.46 -13.27
C LYS A 168 7.14 28.59 -13.28
N ASP A 169 7.65 28.94 -12.10
CA ASP A 169 8.62 30.03 -11.95
C ASP A 169 10.00 29.64 -12.54
N HIS A 170 10.27 28.36 -12.70
CA HIS A 170 11.53 27.82 -13.22
C HIS A 170 11.42 27.19 -14.62
N ASN A 171 10.26 27.24 -15.27
CA ASN A 171 10.06 26.88 -16.69
C ASN A 171 10.06 28.13 -17.57
#